data_3b548dbbbce89795b7912bbfcb34e944
#
_entry.id   3b548dbbbce89795b7912bbfcb34e944
#
_cell.length_a   1.000
_cell.length_b   1.000
_cell.length_c   1.000
_cell.angle_alpha   90.00
_cell.angle_beta   90.00
_cell.angle_gamma   90.00
#
_symmetry.space_group_name_H-M   'P 1'
#
loop_
_entity.id
_entity.type
_entity.pdbx_description
1 polymer ?
#
loop_
_entity_poly.entity_id
_entity_poly.type
_entity_poly.pdbx_seq_one_letter_code
_entity_poly.pdbx_strand_id
1 'polypeptide(L)'
;MRVLFLHSNFPAQYRHVALNLAQDPNNVVVFGTKNREVTLPGIHKAIFEPSRNPHPTTHHYVRPLENAVLHGQAVYKLTEQLKAQGFVPDVICGHSGWGPTLFVKDAFPNTPLICYFEWFYHAHGSDADFDPTEPLTIDDIARIRVKNAPILIDLYTCDRGLSPTNWQKSQFPPEFQSKISVLHDGVDTEFFQPKPNAQLVLPNLDLSGVDEIITYVARGMEPYRGFPQFIEAIAYVQERRPNCHVVIVGADRVCYGKPLPDGDTYKDLMLKKVSLDLSRVHFTGTLPYGQYLQVIQASSVHVYLTRPFVLSWSMIEAMSAGCLVLGSDTAPVTEIIQEGENGLLVDFFSPQKIADRIDEVLDHPTRMEQIRVNARKTVIERYALADLLPKHLQMIKDIGN
;
A
#
# COMPACT_ATOMS: atom_id res chain seq x y z
N MET A 1 -14.58 -13.37 22.35
CA MET A 1 -14.55 -13.79 20.94
C MET A 1 -13.17 -14.31 20.58
N ARG A 2 -13.08 -15.36 19.78
CA ARG A 2 -11.82 -15.92 19.25
C ARG A 2 -11.65 -15.52 17.80
N VAL A 3 -10.61 -14.78 17.49
CA VAL A 3 -10.37 -14.25 16.13
C VAL A 3 -9.07 -14.80 15.58
N LEU A 4 -9.11 -15.34 14.35
CA LEU A 4 -7.93 -15.78 13.61
C LEU A 4 -7.66 -14.81 12.46
N PHE A 5 -6.55 -14.09 12.53
CA PHE A 5 -6.03 -13.32 11.40
C PHE A 5 -5.02 -14.14 10.60
N LEU A 6 -5.03 -13.98 9.27
CA LEU A 6 -4.14 -14.70 8.35
C LEU A 6 -3.50 -13.73 7.35
N HIS A 7 -2.18 -13.53 7.47
CA HIS A 7 -1.40 -12.74 6.52
C HIS A 7 0.08 -13.15 6.57
N SER A 8 0.75 -13.26 5.42
CA SER A 8 2.17 -13.61 5.36
C SER A 8 3.06 -12.60 6.09
N ASN A 9 2.72 -11.30 6.03
CA ASN A 9 3.36 -10.25 6.81
C ASN A 9 2.62 -10.01 8.13
N PHE A 10 3.29 -9.38 9.11
CA PHE A 10 2.70 -9.05 10.40
C PHE A 10 3.07 -7.62 10.81
N PRO A 11 2.13 -6.83 11.29
CA PRO A 11 0.67 -7.05 11.39
C PRO A 11 -0.11 -6.66 10.14
N ALA A 12 0.55 -6.11 9.09
CA ALA A 12 -0.04 -5.68 7.84
C ALA A 12 -1.27 -4.76 8.05
N GLN A 13 -2.33 -4.93 7.27
CA GLN A 13 -3.58 -4.14 7.36
C GLN A 13 -4.34 -4.34 8.67
N TYR A 14 -4.11 -5.44 9.37
CA TYR A 14 -4.86 -5.80 10.57
C TYR A 14 -4.32 -5.17 11.87
N ARG A 15 -3.27 -4.34 11.81
CA ARG A 15 -2.59 -3.78 13.00
C ARG A 15 -3.56 -3.20 14.02
N HIS A 16 -4.35 -2.24 13.61
CA HIS A 16 -5.23 -1.50 14.52
C HIS A 16 -6.40 -2.34 15.01
N VAL A 17 -6.97 -3.14 14.13
CA VAL A 17 -8.09 -4.04 14.45
C VAL A 17 -7.65 -5.14 15.42
N ALA A 18 -6.52 -5.81 15.14
CA ALA A 18 -6.01 -6.87 16.00
C ALA A 18 -5.60 -6.36 17.38
N LEU A 19 -4.92 -5.19 17.44
CA LEU A 19 -4.55 -4.56 18.72
C LEU A 19 -5.78 -4.16 19.55
N ASN A 20 -6.79 -3.58 18.92
CA ASN A 20 -8.02 -3.18 19.63
C ASN A 20 -8.78 -4.40 20.19
N LEU A 21 -8.92 -5.45 19.38
CA LEU A 21 -9.54 -6.69 19.83
C LEU A 21 -8.77 -7.34 20.99
N ALA A 22 -7.44 -7.27 20.96
CA ALA A 22 -6.57 -7.84 21.98
C ALA A 22 -6.57 -7.05 23.31
N GLN A 23 -7.11 -5.82 23.34
CA GLN A 23 -7.27 -5.04 24.59
C GLN A 23 -8.40 -5.58 25.48
N ASP A 24 -9.40 -6.25 24.90
CA ASP A 24 -10.45 -6.90 25.66
C ASP A 24 -9.98 -8.29 26.14
N PRO A 25 -9.82 -8.53 27.45
CA PRO A 25 -9.34 -9.80 27.98
C PRO A 25 -10.25 -11.00 27.70
N ASN A 26 -11.50 -10.75 27.29
CA ASN A 26 -12.43 -11.79 26.87
C ASN A 26 -12.20 -12.25 25.43
N ASN A 27 -11.35 -11.57 24.68
CA ASN A 27 -10.99 -11.96 23.34
C ASN A 27 -9.69 -12.77 23.32
N VAL A 28 -9.63 -13.74 22.40
CA VAL A 28 -8.42 -14.46 22.07
C VAL A 28 -8.07 -14.15 20.61
N VAL A 29 -6.99 -13.40 20.41
CA VAL A 29 -6.53 -12.99 19.08
C VAL A 29 -5.32 -13.81 18.68
N VAL A 30 -5.49 -14.66 17.65
CA VAL A 30 -4.43 -15.44 17.04
C VAL A 30 -4.10 -14.88 15.67
N PHE A 31 -2.83 -14.74 15.35
CA PHE A 31 -2.36 -14.22 14.07
C PHE A 31 -1.42 -15.22 13.38
N GLY A 32 -1.93 -15.90 12.33
CA GLY A 32 -1.13 -16.76 11.46
C GLY A 32 -0.28 -15.95 10.50
N THR A 33 1.05 -16.07 10.61
CA THR A 33 2.00 -15.27 9.83
C THR A 33 3.33 -16.01 9.61
N LYS A 34 4.13 -15.51 8.65
CA LYS A 34 5.53 -15.92 8.46
C LYS A 34 6.52 -15.03 9.24
N ASN A 35 6.08 -13.86 9.70
CA ASN A 35 6.95 -12.91 10.39
C ASN A 35 7.26 -13.40 11.81
N ARG A 36 8.54 -13.62 12.09
CA ARG A 36 9.04 -14.07 13.40
C ARG A 36 9.45 -12.94 14.33
N GLU A 37 9.84 -11.80 13.77
CA GLU A 37 10.54 -10.73 14.48
C GLU A 37 9.60 -9.79 15.22
N VAL A 38 8.60 -9.25 14.53
CA VAL A 38 7.70 -8.24 15.10
C VAL A 38 6.71 -8.88 16.08
N THR A 39 6.52 -8.26 17.25
CA THR A 39 5.52 -8.65 18.25
C THR A 39 4.59 -7.50 18.56
N LEU A 40 3.35 -7.80 18.91
CA LEU A 40 2.36 -6.84 19.39
C LEU A 40 1.72 -7.38 20.68
N PRO A 41 1.40 -6.52 21.66
CA PRO A 41 0.84 -6.94 22.93
C PRO A 41 -0.53 -7.58 22.75
N GLY A 42 -0.79 -8.66 23.49
CA GLY A 42 -2.09 -9.36 23.52
C GLY A 42 -2.40 -10.21 22.27
N ILE A 43 -1.51 -10.27 21.27
CA ILE A 43 -1.70 -11.06 20.07
C ILE A 43 -0.82 -12.31 20.10
N HIS A 44 -1.45 -13.47 19.98
CA HIS A 44 -0.76 -14.75 19.89
C HIS A 44 -0.34 -15.04 18.45
N LYS A 45 0.97 -14.93 18.17
CA LYS A 45 1.49 -15.30 16.84
C LYS A 45 1.55 -16.81 16.66
N ALA A 46 0.97 -17.28 15.55
CA ALA A 46 1.06 -18.65 15.08
C ALA A 46 1.85 -18.68 13.76
N ILE A 47 3.04 -19.27 13.80
CA ILE A 47 3.94 -19.23 12.65
C ILE A 47 3.62 -20.38 11.69
N PHE A 48 3.37 -20.04 10.44
CA PHE A 48 3.33 -21.00 9.33
C PHE A 48 4.49 -20.80 8.38
N GLU A 49 4.96 -21.90 7.78
CA GLU A 49 6.04 -21.84 6.80
C GLU A 49 5.76 -22.87 5.68
N PRO A 50 5.74 -22.41 4.41
CA PRO A 50 5.64 -23.32 3.28
C PRO A 50 6.82 -24.32 3.28
N SER A 51 6.56 -25.56 2.93
CA SER A 51 7.57 -26.63 2.94
C SER A 51 8.71 -26.41 1.93
N ARG A 52 8.46 -25.63 0.90
CA ARG A 52 9.40 -25.27 -0.17
C ARG A 52 8.91 -24.04 -0.93
N ASN A 53 9.73 -23.50 -1.81
CA ASN A 53 9.32 -22.58 -2.86
C ASN A 53 8.68 -23.32 -4.05
N PRO A 54 7.99 -22.65 -4.97
CA PRO A 54 7.55 -23.23 -6.23
C PRO A 54 8.70 -23.90 -6.97
N HIS A 55 8.43 -25.06 -7.60
CA HIS A 55 9.47 -25.80 -8.27
C HIS A 55 10.03 -25.00 -9.48
N PRO A 56 11.33 -25.01 -9.74
CA PRO A 56 11.93 -24.27 -10.86
C PRO A 56 11.36 -24.62 -12.24
N THR A 57 10.94 -25.88 -12.43
CA THR A 57 10.34 -26.38 -13.70
C THR A 57 8.84 -26.17 -13.79
N THR A 58 8.17 -25.66 -12.74
CA THR A 58 6.74 -25.33 -12.81
C THR A 58 6.53 -24.29 -13.90
N HIS A 59 5.54 -24.53 -14.76
CA HIS A 59 5.19 -23.62 -15.84
C HIS A 59 4.95 -22.21 -15.30
N HIS A 60 5.54 -21.20 -15.92
CA HIS A 60 5.57 -19.84 -15.38
C HIS A 60 4.17 -19.21 -15.15
N TYR A 61 3.12 -19.63 -15.87
CA TYR A 61 1.75 -19.20 -15.59
C TYR A 61 1.24 -19.71 -14.24
N VAL A 62 1.65 -20.92 -13.85
CA VAL A 62 1.11 -21.62 -12.67
C VAL A 62 1.95 -21.35 -11.41
N ARG A 63 3.16 -20.82 -11.57
CA ARG A 63 4.09 -20.60 -10.46
C ARG A 63 3.50 -19.77 -9.30
N PRO A 64 2.76 -18.65 -9.57
CA PRO A 64 2.07 -17.91 -8.50
C PRO A 64 0.98 -18.75 -7.80
N LEU A 65 0.25 -19.58 -8.55
CA LEU A 65 -0.76 -20.46 -7.98
C LEU A 65 -0.12 -21.56 -7.13
N GLU A 66 0.96 -22.21 -7.60
CA GLU A 66 1.70 -23.18 -6.79
C GLU A 66 2.19 -22.54 -5.47
N ASN A 67 2.71 -21.32 -5.54
CA ASN A 67 3.12 -20.60 -4.35
C ASN A 67 1.95 -20.37 -3.38
N ALA A 68 0.79 -19.97 -3.87
CA ALA A 68 -0.41 -19.80 -3.05
C ALA A 68 -0.86 -21.12 -2.41
N VAL A 69 -0.84 -22.23 -3.16
CA VAL A 69 -1.17 -23.57 -2.64
C VAL A 69 -0.21 -24.01 -1.53
N LEU A 70 1.10 -23.75 -1.69
CA LEU A 70 2.10 -24.07 -0.66
C LEU A 70 1.87 -23.29 0.64
N HIS A 71 1.51 -21.99 0.52
CA HIS A 71 1.14 -21.17 1.68
C HIS A 71 -0.16 -21.64 2.32
N GLY A 72 -1.18 -21.93 1.51
CA GLY A 72 -2.45 -22.48 1.98
C GLY A 72 -2.28 -23.79 2.71
N GLN A 73 -1.45 -24.71 2.18
CA GLN A 73 -1.14 -25.97 2.84
C GLN A 73 -0.45 -25.77 4.20
N ALA A 74 0.48 -24.80 4.28
CA ALA A 74 1.14 -24.49 5.53
C ALA A 74 0.15 -23.96 6.58
N VAL A 75 -0.78 -23.08 6.16
CA VAL A 75 -1.85 -22.58 7.04
C VAL A 75 -2.81 -23.70 7.42
N TYR A 76 -3.17 -24.59 6.49
CA TYR A 76 -4.04 -25.74 6.81
C TYR A 76 -3.43 -26.63 7.91
N LYS A 77 -2.12 -26.92 7.84
CA LYS A 77 -1.40 -27.63 8.92
C LYS A 77 -1.42 -26.85 10.23
N LEU A 78 -1.23 -25.52 10.17
CA LEU A 78 -1.33 -24.67 11.35
C LEU A 78 -2.72 -24.73 11.99
N THR A 79 -3.79 -24.70 11.19
CA THR A 79 -5.17 -24.76 11.70
C THR A 79 -5.46 -26.08 12.41
N GLU A 80 -4.91 -27.20 11.94
CA GLU A 80 -5.03 -28.50 12.63
C GLU A 80 -4.28 -28.52 13.98
N GLN A 81 -3.13 -27.83 14.06
CA GLN A 81 -2.41 -27.66 15.33
C GLN A 81 -3.21 -26.80 16.31
N LEU A 82 -3.81 -25.69 15.83
CA LEU A 82 -4.67 -24.83 16.65
C LEU A 82 -5.89 -25.57 17.18
N LYS A 83 -6.54 -26.39 16.35
CA LYS A 83 -7.64 -27.28 16.79
C LYS A 83 -7.21 -28.26 17.88
N ALA A 84 -6.06 -28.92 17.71
CA ALA A 84 -5.53 -29.84 18.69
C ALA A 84 -5.22 -29.15 20.04
N GLN A 85 -4.96 -27.85 20.02
CA GLN A 85 -4.79 -26.99 21.22
C GLN A 85 -6.12 -26.44 21.78
N GLY A 86 -7.25 -26.84 21.20
CA GLY A 86 -8.59 -26.39 21.63
C GLY A 86 -9.00 -25.01 21.10
N PHE A 87 -8.24 -24.43 20.14
CA PHE A 87 -8.62 -23.18 19.52
C PHE A 87 -9.48 -23.40 18.27
N VAL A 88 -10.73 -22.96 18.35
CA VAL A 88 -11.65 -22.86 17.21
C VAL A 88 -12.06 -21.40 17.11
N PRO A 89 -11.78 -20.70 15.99
CA PRO A 89 -12.13 -19.28 15.86
C PRO A 89 -13.64 -19.09 15.67
N ASP A 90 -14.18 -18.02 16.23
CA ASP A 90 -15.54 -17.53 15.99
C ASP A 90 -15.60 -16.80 14.63
N VAL A 91 -14.47 -16.21 14.19
CA VAL A 91 -14.33 -15.53 12.89
C VAL A 91 -12.89 -15.61 12.40
N ILE A 92 -12.72 -15.70 11.08
CA ILE A 92 -11.42 -15.68 10.40
C ILE A 92 -11.36 -14.43 9.52
N CYS A 93 -10.26 -13.66 9.62
CA CYS A 93 -9.97 -12.52 8.75
C CYS A 93 -8.67 -12.80 8.00
N GLY A 94 -8.69 -12.88 6.68
CA GLY A 94 -7.50 -13.22 5.91
C GLY A 94 -7.31 -12.38 4.66
N HIS A 95 -6.05 -12.17 4.29
CA HIS A 95 -5.69 -11.47 3.05
C HIS A 95 -5.75 -12.45 1.88
N SER A 96 -6.55 -12.13 0.87
CA SER A 96 -6.75 -12.96 -0.32
C SER A 96 -5.55 -12.91 -1.28
N GLY A 97 -5.45 -13.91 -2.13
CA GLY A 97 -4.54 -13.95 -3.29
C GLY A 97 -3.15 -14.54 -3.03
N TRP A 98 -2.71 -14.61 -1.77
CA TRP A 98 -1.38 -15.11 -1.41
C TRP A 98 -1.38 -16.55 -0.88
N GLY A 99 -2.56 -17.14 -0.70
CA GLY A 99 -2.73 -18.52 -0.30
C GLY A 99 -3.16 -18.78 1.14
N PRO A 100 -2.88 -17.96 2.16
CA PRO A 100 -3.23 -18.25 3.55
C PRO A 100 -4.71 -18.58 3.78
N THR A 101 -5.61 -18.08 2.95
CA THR A 101 -7.06 -18.25 3.01
C THR A 101 -7.61 -19.49 2.30
N LEU A 102 -6.83 -20.08 1.37
CA LEU A 102 -7.31 -21.07 0.40
C LEU A 102 -8.03 -22.28 1.01
N PHE A 103 -7.55 -22.80 2.15
CA PHE A 103 -8.05 -24.07 2.74
C PHE A 103 -8.63 -23.89 4.15
N VAL A 104 -8.84 -22.65 4.60
CA VAL A 104 -9.32 -22.42 5.99
C VAL A 104 -10.76 -22.85 6.18
N LYS A 105 -11.59 -22.81 5.13
CA LYS A 105 -12.97 -23.30 5.19
C LYS A 105 -13.03 -24.85 5.20
N ASP A 106 -12.00 -25.53 4.71
CA ASP A 106 -11.88 -26.99 4.87
C ASP A 106 -11.52 -27.35 6.32
N ALA A 107 -10.70 -26.50 6.97
CA ALA A 107 -10.36 -26.66 8.38
C ALA A 107 -11.52 -26.28 9.31
N PHE A 108 -12.17 -25.15 9.04
CA PHE A 108 -13.23 -24.55 9.85
C PHE A 108 -14.48 -24.27 8.99
N PRO A 109 -15.23 -25.28 8.55
CA PRO A 109 -16.31 -25.12 7.57
C PRO A 109 -17.44 -24.19 8.04
N ASN A 110 -17.70 -24.17 9.34
CA ASN A 110 -18.79 -23.39 9.93
C ASN A 110 -18.34 -22.00 10.43
N THR A 111 -17.03 -21.73 10.47
CA THR A 111 -16.52 -20.43 10.91
C THR A 111 -16.59 -19.41 9.79
N PRO A 112 -17.19 -18.23 10.00
CA PRO A 112 -17.25 -17.18 9.01
C PRO A 112 -15.85 -16.70 8.59
N LEU A 113 -15.66 -16.44 7.29
CA LEU A 113 -14.43 -15.96 6.68
C LEU A 113 -14.64 -14.58 6.04
N ILE A 114 -13.93 -13.58 6.54
CA ILE A 114 -13.79 -12.28 5.90
C ILE A 114 -12.48 -12.25 5.12
N CYS A 115 -12.55 -12.06 3.80
CA CYS A 115 -11.38 -11.91 2.96
C CYS A 115 -11.11 -10.43 2.62
N TYR A 116 -9.87 -9.98 2.83
CA TYR A 116 -9.40 -8.69 2.36
C TYR A 116 -8.96 -8.82 0.91
N PHE A 117 -9.65 -8.13 0.01
CA PHE A 117 -9.44 -8.14 -1.43
C PHE A 117 -8.74 -6.85 -1.85
N GLU A 118 -7.43 -6.92 -2.00
CA GLU A 118 -6.61 -5.78 -2.36
C GLU A 118 -6.62 -5.51 -3.86
N TRP A 119 -6.51 -6.57 -4.70
CA TRP A 119 -6.42 -6.42 -6.15
C TRP A 119 -6.91 -7.64 -6.90
N PHE A 120 -7.58 -7.40 -8.05
CA PHE A 120 -7.88 -8.38 -9.06
C PHE A 120 -7.16 -7.99 -10.35
N TYR A 121 -6.41 -8.90 -10.94
CA TYR A 121 -5.48 -8.60 -12.02
C TYR A 121 -6.17 -8.60 -13.38
N HIS A 122 -5.94 -7.54 -14.17
CA HIS A 122 -6.40 -7.40 -15.55
C HIS A 122 -5.21 -7.23 -16.48
N ALA A 123 -5.30 -7.79 -17.69
CA ALA A 123 -4.31 -7.54 -18.75
C ALA A 123 -4.51 -6.17 -19.39
N HIS A 124 -5.75 -5.67 -19.40
CA HIS A 124 -6.11 -4.41 -20.06
C HIS A 124 -6.98 -3.54 -19.16
N GLY A 125 -6.82 -2.22 -19.30
CA GLY A 125 -7.62 -1.22 -18.61
C GLY A 125 -7.22 -0.93 -17.16
N SER A 126 -6.05 -1.40 -16.73
CA SER A 126 -5.53 -1.13 -15.38
C SER A 126 -4.01 -0.89 -15.38
N ASP A 127 -3.28 -1.51 -14.46
CA ASP A 127 -1.85 -1.32 -14.26
C ASP A 127 -0.97 -1.96 -15.34
N ALA A 128 -1.41 -3.10 -15.89
CA ALA A 128 -0.54 -3.96 -16.69
C ALA A 128 -0.25 -3.39 -18.09
N ASP A 129 -1.22 -2.75 -18.73
CA ASP A 129 -1.12 -2.12 -20.05
C ASP A 129 -1.06 -0.59 -20.00
N PHE A 130 -0.87 -0.02 -18.82
CA PHE A 130 -0.88 1.43 -18.60
C PHE A 130 0.26 2.15 -19.32
N ASP A 131 1.45 1.53 -19.37
CA ASP A 131 2.61 2.10 -20.04
C ASP A 131 2.63 1.64 -21.51
N PRO A 132 2.40 2.53 -22.49
CA PRO A 132 2.38 2.15 -23.89
C PRO A 132 3.74 1.71 -24.43
N THR A 133 4.82 1.99 -23.70
CA THR A 133 6.18 1.56 -24.05
C THR A 133 6.49 0.13 -23.61
N GLU A 134 5.63 -0.45 -22.77
CA GLU A 134 5.74 -1.80 -22.23
C GLU A 134 4.60 -2.70 -22.74
N PRO A 135 4.52 -3.03 -24.04
CA PRO A 135 3.41 -3.83 -24.56
C PRO A 135 3.39 -5.23 -23.96
N LEU A 136 2.18 -5.71 -23.65
CA LEU A 136 1.99 -7.05 -23.13
C LEU A 136 2.15 -8.11 -24.22
N THR A 137 2.84 -9.18 -23.90
CA THR A 137 2.89 -10.40 -24.72
C THR A 137 1.67 -11.28 -24.47
N ILE A 138 1.42 -12.25 -25.36
CA ILE A 138 0.40 -13.28 -25.15
C ILE A 138 0.64 -14.04 -23.84
N ASP A 139 1.90 -14.31 -23.52
CA ASP A 139 2.30 -14.97 -22.28
C ASP A 139 2.00 -14.13 -21.04
N ASP A 140 2.20 -12.81 -21.09
CA ASP A 140 1.84 -11.90 -20.00
C ASP A 140 0.33 -11.93 -19.73
N ILE A 141 -0.49 -11.85 -20.80
CA ILE A 141 -1.95 -11.87 -20.70
C ILE A 141 -2.44 -13.17 -20.06
N ALA A 142 -1.94 -14.32 -20.54
CA ALA A 142 -2.32 -15.63 -20.00
C ALA A 142 -1.89 -15.80 -18.53
N ARG A 143 -0.66 -15.37 -18.20
CA ARG A 143 -0.12 -15.42 -16.84
C ARG A 143 -0.92 -14.54 -15.88
N ILE A 144 -1.31 -13.33 -16.31
CA ILE A 144 -2.15 -12.40 -15.51
C ILE A 144 -3.49 -13.07 -15.19
N ARG A 145 -4.13 -13.72 -16.17
CA ARG A 145 -5.40 -14.44 -15.94
C ARG A 145 -5.27 -15.52 -14.88
N VAL A 146 -4.24 -16.38 -14.98
CA VAL A 146 -4.02 -17.49 -14.04
C VAL A 146 -3.69 -16.99 -12.64
N LYS A 147 -3.06 -15.81 -12.51
CA LYS A 147 -2.74 -15.20 -11.22
C LYS A 147 -3.98 -14.93 -10.36
N ASN A 148 -5.15 -14.79 -10.96
CA ASN A 148 -6.41 -14.61 -10.24
C ASN A 148 -7.00 -15.91 -9.64
N ALA A 149 -6.46 -17.08 -9.97
CA ALA A 149 -7.03 -18.35 -9.52
C ALA A 149 -7.23 -18.44 -8.00
N PRO A 150 -6.24 -18.13 -7.14
CA PRO A 150 -6.44 -18.14 -5.69
C PRO A 150 -7.46 -17.09 -5.22
N ILE A 151 -7.52 -15.93 -5.89
CA ILE A 151 -8.49 -14.87 -5.56
C ILE A 151 -9.92 -15.32 -5.88
N LEU A 152 -10.12 -16.00 -7.01
CA LEU A 152 -11.43 -16.55 -7.39
C LEU A 152 -11.91 -17.64 -6.43
N ILE A 153 -11.00 -18.48 -5.91
CA ILE A 153 -11.33 -19.46 -4.88
C ILE A 153 -11.78 -18.72 -3.61
N ASP A 154 -11.05 -17.71 -3.17
CA ASP A 154 -11.41 -16.92 -2.00
C ASP A 154 -12.74 -16.17 -2.17
N LEU A 155 -12.99 -15.57 -3.35
CA LEU A 155 -14.27 -14.92 -3.69
C LEU A 155 -15.46 -15.88 -3.60
N TYR A 156 -15.27 -17.13 -4.03
CA TYR A 156 -16.29 -18.18 -3.92
C TYR A 156 -16.51 -18.58 -2.47
N THR A 157 -15.44 -18.84 -1.71
CA THR A 157 -15.49 -19.48 -0.40
C THR A 157 -15.71 -18.53 0.78
N CYS A 158 -15.29 -17.26 0.70
CA CYS A 158 -15.49 -16.32 1.82
C CYS A 158 -16.96 -16.00 2.04
N ASP A 159 -17.33 -15.66 3.27
CA ASP A 159 -18.68 -15.21 3.62
C ASP A 159 -18.85 -13.69 3.37
N ARG A 160 -17.79 -12.92 3.53
CA ARG A 160 -17.76 -11.47 3.24
C ARG A 160 -16.40 -11.05 2.67
N GLY A 161 -16.42 -10.14 1.72
CA GLY A 161 -15.26 -9.46 1.18
C GLY A 161 -15.11 -8.04 1.71
N LEU A 162 -13.87 -7.58 1.81
CA LEU A 162 -13.48 -6.22 2.16
C LEU A 162 -12.48 -5.69 1.15
N SER A 163 -12.69 -4.49 0.64
CA SER A 163 -11.73 -3.79 -0.23
C SER A 163 -11.57 -2.34 0.25
N PRO A 164 -10.36 -1.74 0.18
CA PRO A 164 -10.13 -0.43 0.79
C PRO A 164 -10.72 0.75 0.01
N THR A 165 -10.91 0.62 -1.31
CA THR A 165 -11.42 1.71 -2.16
C THR A 165 -12.46 1.22 -3.16
N ASN A 166 -13.27 2.14 -3.71
CA ASN A 166 -14.23 1.79 -4.77
C ASN A 166 -13.51 1.40 -6.05
N TRP A 167 -12.40 2.07 -6.38
CA TRP A 167 -11.54 1.70 -7.51
C TRP A 167 -11.09 0.25 -7.40
N GLN A 168 -10.52 -0.15 -6.26
CA GLN A 168 -10.05 -1.52 -6.06
C GLN A 168 -11.22 -2.53 -6.12
N LYS A 169 -12.35 -2.24 -5.47
CA LYS A 169 -13.55 -3.08 -5.58
C LYS A 169 -14.04 -3.23 -7.01
N SER A 170 -14.02 -2.16 -7.82
CA SER A 170 -14.49 -2.18 -9.20
C SER A 170 -13.69 -3.11 -10.11
N GLN A 171 -12.48 -3.49 -9.70
CA GLN A 171 -11.63 -4.44 -10.44
C GLN A 171 -12.11 -5.89 -10.31
N PHE A 172 -12.91 -6.21 -9.30
CA PHE A 172 -13.40 -7.58 -9.08
C PHE A 172 -14.58 -7.90 -10.02
N PRO A 173 -14.75 -9.21 -10.41
CA PRO A 173 -15.84 -9.60 -11.28
C PRO A 173 -17.20 -9.14 -10.73
N PRO A 174 -18.11 -8.63 -11.57
CA PRO A 174 -19.40 -8.05 -11.15
C PRO A 174 -20.22 -8.99 -10.27
N GLU A 175 -20.14 -10.30 -10.52
CA GLU A 175 -20.87 -11.35 -9.80
C GLU A 175 -20.52 -11.39 -8.32
N PHE A 176 -19.30 -10.96 -7.94
CA PHE A 176 -18.82 -10.98 -6.57
C PHE A 176 -18.83 -9.60 -5.89
N GLN A 177 -19.04 -8.51 -6.62
CA GLN A 177 -18.98 -7.16 -6.06
C GLN A 177 -20.02 -6.89 -4.95
N SER A 178 -21.19 -7.54 -5.01
CA SER A 178 -22.20 -7.45 -3.95
C SER A 178 -21.73 -8.03 -2.61
N LYS A 179 -20.78 -8.97 -2.65
CA LYS A 179 -20.17 -9.63 -1.49
C LYS A 179 -19.06 -8.80 -0.86
N ILE A 180 -18.51 -7.81 -1.61
CA ILE A 180 -17.37 -6.98 -1.21
C ILE A 180 -17.87 -5.63 -0.67
N SER A 181 -17.63 -5.37 0.59
CA SER A 181 -17.82 -4.04 1.21
C SER A 181 -16.59 -3.16 0.96
N VAL A 182 -16.80 -1.85 0.81
CA VAL A 182 -15.70 -0.88 0.77
C VAL A 182 -15.51 -0.29 2.15
N LEU A 183 -14.33 -0.48 2.72
CA LEU A 183 -13.94 0.10 4.00
C LEU A 183 -12.40 0.23 4.03
N HIS A 184 -11.92 1.46 4.08
CA HIS A 184 -10.47 1.75 4.12
C HIS A 184 -9.87 1.40 5.49
N ASP A 185 -8.58 1.06 5.52
CA ASP A 185 -7.86 0.67 6.76
C ASP A 185 -7.79 1.80 7.79
N GLY A 186 -7.95 3.04 7.34
CA GLY A 186 -7.87 4.24 8.17
C GLY A 186 -6.46 4.79 8.31
N VAL A 187 -6.38 6.07 8.64
CA VAL A 187 -5.14 6.79 8.98
C VAL A 187 -5.30 7.38 10.38
N ASP A 188 -4.27 7.21 11.20
CA ASP A 188 -4.19 7.86 12.51
C ASP A 188 -3.97 9.37 12.32
N THR A 189 -5.06 10.13 12.30
CA THR A 189 -5.05 11.57 12.05
C THR A 189 -4.49 12.40 13.20
N GLU A 190 -4.36 11.82 14.38
CA GLU A 190 -3.69 12.42 15.54
C GLU A 190 -2.16 12.28 15.43
N PHE A 191 -1.70 11.12 14.95
CA PHE A 191 -0.30 10.91 14.67
C PHE A 191 0.13 11.69 13.41
N PHE A 192 -0.59 11.54 12.30
CA PHE A 192 -0.35 12.26 11.06
C PHE A 192 -1.07 13.60 11.05
N GLN A 193 -0.60 14.54 11.86
CA GLN A 193 -1.13 15.91 11.91
C GLN A 193 -0.11 16.94 11.40
N PRO A 194 -0.56 18.10 10.91
CA PRO A 194 0.31 19.19 10.52
C PRO A 194 1.15 19.69 11.69
N LYS A 195 2.37 20.11 11.39
CA LYS A 195 3.25 20.79 12.35
C LYS A 195 3.63 22.15 11.77
N PRO A 196 3.16 23.28 12.33
CA PRO A 196 3.54 24.60 11.87
C PRO A 196 5.07 24.79 11.94
N ASN A 197 5.66 25.38 10.90
CA ASN A 197 7.09 25.63 10.80
C ASN A 197 7.95 24.37 11.04
N ALA A 198 7.49 23.23 10.51
CA ALA A 198 8.23 21.98 10.65
C ALA A 198 9.59 22.13 9.95
N GLN A 199 10.63 21.75 10.67
CA GLN A 199 11.99 21.65 10.15
C GLN A 199 12.35 20.18 10.01
N LEU A 200 13.06 19.82 8.95
CA LEU A 200 13.52 18.47 8.73
C LEU A 200 14.92 18.25 9.31
N VAL A 201 14.98 17.51 10.41
CA VAL A 201 16.24 17.08 11.02
C VAL A 201 16.16 15.59 11.30
N LEU A 202 16.93 14.81 10.54
CA LEU A 202 17.10 13.37 10.73
C LEU A 202 18.54 13.09 11.21
N PRO A 203 18.85 11.91 11.75
CA PRO A 203 20.18 11.61 12.26
C PRO A 203 21.35 11.91 11.32
N ASN A 204 21.13 11.77 10.01
CA ASN A 204 22.16 11.96 8.98
C ASN A 204 21.77 13.03 7.93
N LEU A 205 20.75 13.85 8.19
CA LEU A 205 20.26 14.85 7.26
C LEU A 205 19.65 16.03 8.01
N ASP A 206 20.29 17.18 7.93
CA ASP A 206 19.77 18.44 8.47
C ASP A 206 19.38 19.38 7.32
N LEU A 207 18.08 19.60 7.14
CA LEU A 207 17.50 20.56 6.20
C LEU A 207 16.69 21.62 6.95
N SER A 208 17.05 21.95 8.19
CA SER A 208 16.34 22.95 9.01
C SER A 208 16.34 24.36 8.43
N GLY A 209 17.33 24.67 7.57
CA GLY A 209 17.43 25.95 6.87
C GLY A 209 16.93 25.92 5.42
N VAL A 210 16.21 24.89 5.01
CA VAL A 210 15.73 24.72 3.62
C VAL A 210 14.22 24.98 3.55
N ASP A 211 13.83 25.96 2.74
CA ASP A 211 12.42 26.35 2.59
C ASP A 211 11.68 25.52 1.53
N GLU A 212 12.40 25.02 0.50
CA GLU A 212 11.82 24.25 -0.60
C GLU A 212 12.23 22.78 -0.51
N ILE A 213 11.35 21.94 0.06
CA ILE A 213 11.55 20.50 0.20
C ILE A 213 10.51 19.75 -0.61
N ILE A 214 10.93 19.07 -1.67
CA ILE A 214 10.11 18.15 -2.45
C ILE A 214 10.25 16.76 -1.84
N THR A 215 9.14 16.06 -1.62
CA THR A 215 9.17 14.71 -1.07
C THR A 215 8.55 13.70 -2.02
N TYR A 216 9.13 12.51 -2.03
CA TYR A 216 8.60 11.32 -2.69
C TYR A 216 8.70 10.14 -1.73
N VAL A 217 7.61 9.38 -1.58
CA VAL A 217 7.56 8.23 -0.67
C VAL A 217 6.98 7.03 -1.40
N ALA A 218 7.73 5.94 -1.46
CA ALA A 218 7.27 4.68 -2.02
C ALA A 218 7.90 3.49 -1.29
N ARG A 219 7.23 2.35 -1.33
CA ARG A 219 7.77 1.11 -0.77
C ARG A 219 9.03 0.63 -1.51
N GLY A 220 9.08 0.90 -2.81
CA GLY A 220 10.20 0.60 -3.70
C GLY A 220 10.35 1.65 -4.79
N MET A 221 11.58 1.87 -5.25
CA MET A 221 11.92 2.80 -6.31
C MET A 221 11.74 2.11 -7.67
N GLU A 222 10.54 2.21 -8.24
CA GLU A 222 10.15 1.44 -9.41
C GLU A 222 9.12 2.16 -10.32
N PRO A 223 8.94 1.72 -11.57
CA PRO A 223 7.99 2.35 -12.51
C PRO A 223 6.52 2.34 -12.05
N TYR A 224 6.07 1.37 -11.24
CA TYR A 224 4.71 1.33 -10.71
C TYR A 224 4.34 2.58 -9.89
N ARG A 225 5.34 3.18 -9.24
CA ARG A 225 5.19 4.41 -8.44
C ARG A 225 5.80 5.64 -9.12
N GLY A 226 6.01 5.57 -10.44
CA GLY A 226 6.49 6.69 -11.24
C GLY A 226 7.87 7.21 -10.86
N PHE A 227 8.72 6.37 -10.24
CA PHE A 227 10.06 6.79 -9.84
C PHE A 227 10.90 7.32 -11.01
N PRO A 228 10.93 6.68 -12.20
CA PRO A 228 11.64 7.23 -13.36
C PRO A 228 11.14 8.62 -13.76
N GLN A 229 9.81 8.81 -13.84
CA GLN A 229 9.20 10.09 -14.22
C GLN A 229 9.49 11.17 -13.18
N PHE A 230 9.46 10.79 -11.89
CA PHE A 230 9.81 11.70 -10.81
C PHE A 230 11.28 12.15 -10.91
N ILE A 231 12.22 11.24 -11.10
CA ILE A 231 13.65 11.58 -11.20
C ILE A 231 13.93 12.48 -12.43
N GLU A 232 13.30 12.20 -13.57
CA GLU A 232 13.40 13.08 -14.75
C GLU A 232 12.82 14.49 -14.47
N ALA A 233 11.69 14.56 -13.74
CA ALA A 233 11.11 15.83 -13.36
C ALA A 233 12.03 16.63 -12.42
N ILE A 234 12.70 15.96 -11.48
CA ILE A 234 13.63 16.61 -10.55
C ILE A 234 14.82 17.25 -11.29
N ALA A 235 15.29 16.68 -12.40
CA ALA A 235 16.33 17.32 -13.19
C ALA A 235 15.87 18.69 -13.70
N TYR A 236 14.67 18.81 -14.24
CA TYR A 236 14.10 20.09 -14.68
C TYR A 236 13.92 21.08 -13.51
N VAL A 237 13.49 20.59 -12.35
CA VAL A 237 13.35 21.43 -11.15
C VAL A 237 14.71 21.97 -10.70
N GLN A 238 15.73 21.14 -10.64
CA GLN A 238 17.07 21.54 -10.18
C GLN A 238 17.74 22.58 -11.09
N GLU A 239 17.46 22.57 -12.39
CA GLU A 239 17.92 23.61 -13.33
C GLU A 239 17.31 24.98 -13.02
N ARG A 240 16.08 25.01 -12.49
CA ARG A 240 15.33 26.26 -12.24
C ARG A 240 15.45 26.75 -10.80
N ARG A 241 15.70 25.83 -9.84
CA ARG A 241 15.66 26.07 -8.39
C ARG A 241 16.94 25.63 -7.70
N PRO A 242 17.91 26.53 -7.54
CA PRO A 242 19.22 26.19 -6.98
C PRO A 242 19.18 25.82 -5.49
N ASN A 243 18.14 26.24 -4.74
CA ASN A 243 18.03 26.02 -3.30
C ASN A 243 17.02 24.91 -2.92
N CYS A 244 16.40 24.28 -3.91
CA CYS A 244 15.42 23.23 -3.68
C CYS A 244 16.11 21.89 -3.33
N HIS A 245 15.66 21.23 -2.28
CA HIS A 245 16.09 19.89 -1.88
C HIS A 245 15.01 18.86 -2.10
N VAL A 246 15.42 17.63 -2.38
CA VAL A 246 14.52 16.49 -2.65
C VAL A 246 14.80 15.39 -1.65
N VAL A 247 13.74 14.88 -1.00
CA VAL A 247 13.85 13.78 -0.04
C VAL A 247 13.04 12.59 -0.55
N ILE A 248 13.72 11.47 -0.78
CA ILE A 248 13.17 10.22 -1.31
C ILE A 248 13.21 9.17 -0.23
N VAL A 249 12.01 8.76 0.23
CA VAL A 249 11.86 7.74 1.26
C VAL A 249 11.40 6.43 0.62
N GLY A 250 12.11 5.35 0.91
CA GLY A 250 11.77 4.01 0.43
C GLY A 250 13.00 3.16 0.14
N ALA A 251 12.78 1.87 -0.05
CA ALA A 251 13.85 0.94 -0.34
C ALA A 251 14.22 0.97 -1.83
N ASP A 252 15.51 0.79 -2.12
CA ASP A 252 15.99 0.60 -3.47
C ASP A 252 15.73 -0.84 -3.93
N ARG A 253 14.49 -1.09 -4.32
CA ARG A 253 14.01 -2.40 -4.80
C ARG A 253 12.74 -2.28 -5.61
N VAL A 254 12.39 -3.35 -6.32
CA VAL A 254 11.10 -3.55 -6.98
C VAL A 254 10.15 -4.26 -6.02
N CYS A 255 8.91 -3.78 -5.94
CA CYS A 255 7.84 -4.36 -5.12
C CYS A 255 6.69 -4.93 -5.95
N TYR A 256 6.37 -4.32 -7.08
CA TYR A 256 5.19 -4.63 -7.90
C TYR A 256 5.54 -4.94 -9.36
N GLY A 257 6.49 -4.22 -9.92
CA GLY A 257 6.91 -4.31 -11.31
C GLY A 257 7.85 -5.47 -11.62
N LYS A 258 8.45 -5.41 -12.81
CA LYS A 258 9.48 -6.35 -13.24
C LYS A 258 10.85 -5.85 -12.73
N PRO A 259 11.66 -6.70 -12.07
CA PRO A 259 13.03 -6.35 -11.73
C PRO A 259 13.86 -6.16 -13.01
N LEU A 260 14.89 -5.32 -12.92
CA LEU A 260 15.87 -5.19 -13.99
C LEU A 260 16.77 -6.43 -14.04
N PRO A 261 17.37 -6.74 -15.22
CA PRO A 261 18.37 -7.77 -15.36
C PRO A 261 19.59 -7.52 -14.47
N ASP A 262 20.39 -8.55 -14.23
CA ASP A 262 21.73 -8.49 -13.63
C ASP A 262 21.79 -7.88 -12.21
N GLY A 263 20.64 -7.71 -11.55
CA GLY A 263 20.56 -7.11 -10.21
C GLY A 263 20.64 -5.58 -10.20
N ASP A 264 20.58 -4.93 -11.35
CA ASP A 264 20.48 -3.47 -11.47
C ASP A 264 19.23 -2.94 -10.77
N THR A 265 19.31 -1.71 -10.27
CA THR A 265 18.17 -1.01 -9.67
C THR A 265 17.66 0.13 -10.55
N TYR A 266 16.38 0.47 -10.42
CA TYR A 266 15.83 1.63 -11.14
C TYR A 266 16.48 2.94 -10.67
N LYS A 267 16.92 3.01 -9.42
CA LYS A 267 17.70 4.15 -8.91
C LYS A 267 19.00 4.30 -9.69
N ASP A 268 19.82 3.24 -9.76
CA ASP A 268 21.11 3.28 -10.48
C ASP A 268 20.91 3.58 -11.96
N LEU A 269 19.88 2.98 -12.58
CA LEU A 269 19.53 3.25 -13.96
C LEU A 269 19.22 4.73 -14.18
N MET A 270 18.41 5.33 -13.34
CA MET A 270 18.01 6.73 -13.49
C MET A 270 19.13 7.69 -13.18
N LEU A 271 19.99 7.41 -12.18
CA LEU A 271 21.16 8.24 -11.88
C LEU A 271 22.23 8.18 -12.97
N LYS A 272 22.26 7.12 -13.78
CA LYS A 272 23.11 7.07 -14.99
C LYS A 272 22.49 7.83 -16.17
N LYS A 273 21.15 7.84 -16.27
CA LYS A 273 20.40 8.44 -17.38
C LYS A 273 20.25 9.96 -17.26
N VAL A 274 20.10 10.45 -16.03
CA VAL A 274 19.72 11.86 -15.75
C VAL A 274 20.82 12.51 -14.91
N SER A 275 21.23 13.72 -15.31
CA SER A 275 22.20 14.51 -14.54
C SER A 275 21.48 15.20 -13.38
N LEU A 276 21.88 14.89 -12.14
CA LEU A 276 21.35 15.49 -10.92
C LEU A 276 22.48 16.02 -10.03
N ASP A 277 22.21 17.12 -9.36
CA ASP A 277 23.03 17.54 -8.23
C ASP A 277 22.66 16.71 -6.99
N LEU A 278 23.45 15.66 -6.74
CA LEU A 278 23.22 14.74 -5.66
C LEU A 278 23.46 15.31 -4.26
N SER A 279 24.05 16.52 -4.14
CA SER A 279 24.14 17.22 -2.86
C SER A 279 22.77 17.69 -2.36
N ARG A 280 21.79 17.78 -3.26
CA ARG A 280 20.41 18.22 -3.01
C ARG A 280 19.36 17.11 -3.21
N VAL A 281 19.76 15.86 -3.46
CA VAL A 281 18.86 14.70 -3.56
C VAL A 281 19.22 13.68 -2.49
N HIS A 282 18.31 13.47 -1.55
CA HIS A 282 18.55 12.67 -0.35
C HIS A 282 17.75 11.37 -0.37
N PHE A 283 18.43 10.25 -0.59
CA PHE A 283 17.85 8.91 -0.51
C PHE A 283 17.98 8.42 0.93
N THR A 284 16.88 8.40 1.67
CA THR A 284 16.89 8.05 3.10
C THR A 284 16.79 6.56 3.39
N GLY A 285 16.41 5.75 2.38
CA GLY A 285 15.99 4.39 2.62
C GLY A 285 14.64 4.34 3.36
N THR A 286 14.36 3.22 4.01
CA THR A 286 13.16 3.04 4.83
C THR A 286 13.34 3.74 6.18
N LEU A 287 12.39 4.57 6.57
CA LEU A 287 12.41 5.32 7.83
C LEU A 287 11.43 4.75 8.86
N PRO A 288 11.76 4.82 10.17
CA PRO A 288 10.76 4.66 11.22
C PRO A 288 9.63 5.70 11.07
N TYR A 289 8.41 5.35 11.49
CA TYR A 289 7.22 6.20 11.30
C TYR A 289 7.39 7.63 11.86
N GLY A 290 8.07 7.82 13.00
CA GLY A 290 8.31 9.15 13.54
C GLY A 290 9.23 10.03 12.69
N GLN A 291 10.26 9.43 12.05
CA GLN A 291 11.13 10.14 11.11
C GLN A 291 10.43 10.39 9.77
N TYR A 292 9.66 9.41 9.30
CA TYR A 292 8.81 9.57 8.12
C TYR A 292 7.80 10.72 8.29
N LEU A 293 7.15 10.82 9.46
CA LEU A 293 6.27 11.93 9.78
C LEU A 293 6.98 13.29 9.68
N GLN A 294 8.22 13.40 10.17
CA GLN A 294 9.00 14.64 10.05
C GLN A 294 9.26 15.02 8.59
N VAL A 295 9.55 14.03 7.72
CA VAL A 295 9.75 14.27 6.29
C VAL A 295 8.50 14.85 5.65
N ILE A 296 7.33 14.24 5.87
CA ILE A 296 6.09 14.73 5.25
C ILE A 296 5.59 16.03 5.87
N GLN A 297 5.83 16.29 7.16
CA GLN A 297 5.48 17.56 7.80
C GLN A 297 6.31 18.73 7.29
N ALA A 298 7.57 18.51 6.90
CA ALA A 298 8.45 19.53 6.32
C ALA A 298 8.30 19.66 4.80
N SER A 299 7.46 18.88 4.17
CA SER A 299 7.28 18.86 2.72
C SER A 299 6.59 20.12 2.18
N SER A 300 7.22 20.79 1.25
CA SER A 300 6.60 21.89 0.47
C SER A 300 5.62 21.33 -0.56
N VAL A 301 5.99 20.23 -1.23
CA VAL A 301 5.13 19.45 -2.13
C VAL A 301 5.47 17.97 -2.05
N HIS A 302 4.45 17.14 -1.88
CA HIS A 302 4.58 15.68 -1.89
C HIS A 302 4.14 15.12 -3.24
N VAL A 303 5.08 14.56 -3.99
CA VAL A 303 4.79 13.96 -5.30
C VAL A 303 4.40 12.50 -5.10
N TYR A 304 3.18 12.16 -5.50
CA TYR A 304 2.63 10.82 -5.44
C TYR A 304 2.20 10.33 -6.82
N LEU A 305 3.00 9.50 -7.44
CA LEU A 305 2.70 8.91 -8.73
C LEU A 305 2.34 7.43 -8.57
N THR A 306 1.34 6.98 -9.30
CA THR A 306 1.00 5.55 -9.37
C THR A 306 0.36 5.20 -10.70
N ARG A 307 0.67 4.01 -11.22
CA ARG A 307 -0.15 3.36 -12.26
C ARG A 307 -1.56 3.12 -11.69
N PRO A 308 -2.59 2.89 -12.52
CA PRO A 308 -3.93 2.51 -12.08
C PRO A 308 -3.92 1.17 -11.31
N PHE A 309 -3.47 1.19 -10.08
CA PHE A 309 -3.21 0.05 -9.20
C PHE A 309 -3.71 0.34 -7.77
N VAL A 310 -3.27 -0.44 -6.80
CA VAL A 310 -3.55 -0.23 -5.37
C VAL A 310 -3.06 1.13 -4.90
N LEU A 311 -3.92 1.89 -4.25
CA LEU A 311 -3.57 3.15 -3.63
C LEU A 311 -2.67 2.92 -2.42
N SER A 312 -1.59 3.70 -2.30
CA SER A 312 -0.72 3.63 -1.12
C SER A 312 -1.27 4.48 0.03
N TRP A 313 -1.11 4.00 1.25
CA TRP A 313 -1.43 4.78 2.46
C TRP A 313 -0.67 6.11 2.52
N SER A 314 0.56 6.16 1.98
CA SER A 314 1.42 7.35 2.03
C SER A 314 0.78 8.61 1.47
N MET A 315 -0.08 8.49 0.45
CA MET A 315 -0.82 9.64 -0.09
C MET A 315 -1.79 10.22 0.95
N ILE A 316 -2.58 9.36 1.58
CA ILE A 316 -3.58 9.78 2.57
C ILE A 316 -2.88 10.24 3.87
N GLU A 317 -1.78 9.60 4.26
CA GLU A 317 -0.94 10.02 5.40
C GLU A 317 -0.35 11.42 5.15
N ALA A 318 0.14 11.70 3.93
CA ALA A 318 0.65 13.02 3.54
C ALA A 318 -0.48 14.08 3.56
N MET A 319 -1.65 13.78 2.99
CA MET A 319 -2.82 14.66 3.07
C MET A 319 -3.22 14.93 4.53
N SER A 320 -3.21 13.92 5.40
CA SER A 320 -3.48 14.05 6.83
C SER A 320 -2.49 14.97 7.53
N ALA A 321 -1.20 14.85 7.20
CA ALA A 321 -0.13 15.69 7.74
C ALA A 321 -0.14 17.13 7.19
N GLY A 322 -1.09 17.49 6.31
CA GLY A 322 -1.22 18.81 5.73
C GLY A 322 -0.26 19.08 4.57
N CYS A 323 0.31 18.04 3.95
CA CYS A 323 1.10 18.22 2.73
C CYS A 323 0.21 18.66 1.56
N LEU A 324 0.76 19.46 0.68
CA LEU A 324 0.23 19.56 -0.67
C LEU A 324 0.63 18.31 -1.45
N VAL A 325 -0.34 17.54 -1.89
CA VAL A 325 -0.10 16.36 -2.71
C VAL A 325 -0.27 16.71 -4.19
N LEU A 326 0.78 16.45 -4.98
CA LEU A 326 0.74 16.41 -6.43
C LEU A 326 0.65 14.94 -6.84
N GLY A 327 -0.56 14.50 -7.19
CA GLY A 327 -0.86 13.12 -7.55
C GLY A 327 -0.92 12.90 -9.06
N SER A 328 -0.65 11.66 -9.53
CA SER A 328 -0.92 11.30 -10.92
C SER A 328 -2.42 11.34 -11.22
N ASP A 329 -2.78 11.84 -12.42
CA ASP A 329 -4.16 11.78 -12.92
C ASP A 329 -4.49 10.34 -13.35
N THR A 330 -4.72 9.48 -12.36
CA THR A 330 -5.06 8.06 -12.52
C THR A 330 -6.22 7.69 -11.60
N ALA A 331 -7.02 6.72 -12.00
CA ALA A 331 -8.28 6.38 -11.35
C ALA A 331 -8.19 6.18 -9.81
N PRO A 332 -7.18 5.49 -9.24
CA PRO A 332 -7.08 5.37 -7.78
C PRO A 332 -6.82 6.71 -7.07
N VAL A 333 -6.14 7.65 -7.73
CA VAL A 333 -5.82 8.97 -7.15
C VAL A 333 -7.03 9.90 -7.27
N THR A 334 -7.70 9.91 -8.42
CA THR A 334 -8.87 10.77 -8.67
C THR A 334 -10.12 10.36 -7.88
N GLU A 335 -10.15 9.16 -7.31
CA GLU A 335 -11.17 8.79 -6.31
C GLU A 335 -11.09 9.66 -5.05
N ILE A 336 -9.91 10.19 -4.75
CA ILE A 336 -9.64 10.92 -3.49
C ILE A 336 -9.30 12.38 -3.75
N ILE A 337 -8.39 12.65 -4.69
CA ILE A 337 -7.95 14.00 -5.04
C ILE A 337 -8.87 14.61 -6.09
N GLN A 338 -9.40 15.77 -5.77
CA GLN A 338 -10.10 16.68 -6.68
C GLN A 338 -9.17 17.84 -7.01
N GLU A 339 -8.90 18.02 -8.31
CA GLU A 339 -7.96 19.03 -8.83
C GLU A 339 -8.25 20.43 -8.27
N GLY A 340 -7.24 21.02 -7.63
CA GLY A 340 -7.31 22.38 -7.08
C GLY A 340 -8.16 22.54 -5.82
N GLU A 341 -8.85 21.48 -5.35
CA GLU A 341 -9.65 21.50 -4.13
C GLU A 341 -8.88 20.95 -2.91
N ASN A 342 -8.41 19.70 -3.00
CA ASN A 342 -7.73 19.00 -1.91
C ASN A 342 -6.41 18.35 -2.33
N GLY A 343 -5.89 18.71 -3.49
CA GLY A 343 -4.65 18.27 -4.08
C GLY A 343 -4.54 18.77 -5.51
N LEU A 344 -3.43 18.45 -6.16
CA LEU A 344 -3.19 18.75 -7.56
C LEU A 344 -2.98 17.45 -8.33
N LEU A 345 -3.39 17.44 -9.59
CA LEU A 345 -3.23 16.29 -10.49
C LEU A 345 -2.24 16.61 -11.61
N VAL A 346 -1.54 15.57 -12.08
CA VAL A 346 -0.57 15.70 -13.17
C VAL A 346 -0.56 14.44 -14.02
N ASP A 347 -0.27 14.61 -15.31
CA ASP A 347 -0.02 13.52 -16.24
C ASP A 347 1.20 12.69 -15.79
N PHE A 348 0.96 11.40 -15.54
CA PHE A 348 1.98 10.45 -15.08
C PHE A 348 3.19 10.37 -16.03
N PHE A 349 2.97 10.51 -17.34
CA PHE A 349 3.99 10.32 -18.37
C PHE A 349 4.73 11.61 -18.77
N SER A 350 4.48 12.73 -18.08
CA SER A 350 5.07 14.01 -18.44
C SER A 350 5.97 14.57 -17.33
N PRO A 351 7.27 14.20 -17.26
CA PRO A 351 8.21 14.78 -16.30
C PRO A 351 8.25 16.30 -16.34
N GLN A 352 8.11 16.90 -17.54
CA GLN A 352 8.06 18.35 -17.70
C GLN A 352 6.85 18.95 -16.97
N LYS A 353 5.65 18.39 -17.15
CA LYS A 353 4.45 18.87 -16.45
C LYS A 353 4.54 18.64 -14.94
N ILE A 354 5.16 17.54 -14.50
CA ILE A 354 5.42 17.30 -13.06
C ILE A 354 6.29 18.43 -12.51
N ALA A 355 7.38 18.78 -13.20
CA ALA A 355 8.25 19.88 -12.81
C ALA A 355 7.53 21.24 -12.81
N ASP A 356 6.74 21.54 -13.84
CA ASP A 356 5.98 22.79 -13.94
C ASP A 356 4.95 22.93 -12.80
N ARG A 357 4.30 21.82 -12.40
CA ARG A 357 3.38 21.80 -11.25
C ARG A 357 4.11 21.96 -9.92
N ILE A 358 5.30 21.40 -9.78
CA ILE A 358 6.16 21.63 -8.60
C ILE A 358 6.51 23.11 -8.51
N ASP A 359 6.92 23.74 -9.62
CA ASP A 359 7.22 25.18 -9.67
C ASP A 359 5.99 26.01 -9.29
N GLU A 360 4.79 25.70 -9.82
CA GLU A 360 3.54 26.41 -9.46
C GLU A 360 3.29 26.37 -7.95
N VAL A 361 3.53 25.22 -7.30
CA VAL A 361 3.36 25.08 -5.84
C VAL A 361 4.35 25.92 -5.07
N LEU A 362 5.63 25.89 -5.47
CA LEU A 362 6.71 26.57 -4.77
C LEU A 362 6.68 28.11 -4.99
N ASP A 363 6.16 28.56 -6.15
CA ASP A 363 6.01 29.99 -6.45
C ASP A 363 4.79 30.62 -5.74
N HIS A 364 3.78 29.82 -5.39
CA HIS A 364 2.51 30.32 -4.86
C HIS A 364 2.10 29.62 -3.55
N PRO A 365 2.97 29.55 -2.51
CA PRO A 365 2.71 28.79 -1.29
C PRO A 365 1.41 29.20 -0.58
N THR A 366 1.13 30.51 -0.53
CA THR A 366 -0.10 31.04 0.10
C THR A 366 -1.38 30.57 -0.61
N ARG A 367 -1.35 30.47 -1.93
CA ARG A 367 -2.49 29.94 -2.71
C ARG A 367 -2.75 28.45 -2.39
N MET A 368 -1.72 27.71 -2.00
CA MET A 368 -1.81 26.29 -1.69
C MET A 368 -2.32 25.99 -0.28
N GLU A 369 -2.39 26.99 0.62
CA GLU A 369 -2.81 26.78 2.02
C GLU A 369 -4.22 26.19 2.12
N GLN A 370 -5.18 26.73 1.36
CA GLN A 370 -6.56 26.22 1.40
C GLN A 370 -6.66 24.79 0.88
N ILE A 371 -5.88 24.42 -0.13
CA ILE A 371 -5.81 23.06 -0.68
C ILE A 371 -5.29 22.09 0.38
N ARG A 372 -4.24 22.48 1.15
CA ARG A 372 -3.70 21.68 2.27
C ARG A 372 -4.73 21.46 3.37
N VAL A 373 -5.47 22.52 3.73
CA VAL A 373 -6.56 22.43 4.73
C VAL A 373 -7.65 21.49 4.27
N ASN A 374 -8.06 21.61 3.02
CA ASN A 374 -9.09 20.74 2.43
C ASN A 374 -8.61 19.28 2.29
N ALA A 375 -7.32 19.06 1.98
CA ALA A 375 -6.72 17.73 1.94
C ALA A 375 -6.88 17.02 3.29
N ARG A 376 -6.44 17.69 4.38
CA ARG A 376 -6.61 17.16 5.72
C ARG A 376 -8.06 16.95 6.10
N LYS A 377 -8.94 17.90 5.79
CA LYS A 377 -10.39 17.77 6.04
C LYS A 377 -10.96 16.53 5.36
N THR A 378 -10.61 16.28 4.10
CA THR A 378 -11.01 15.08 3.36
C THR A 378 -10.59 13.80 4.09
N VAL A 379 -9.36 13.76 4.63
CA VAL A 379 -8.88 12.58 5.37
C VAL A 379 -9.62 12.42 6.70
N ILE A 380 -9.82 13.48 7.46
CA ILE A 380 -10.56 13.43 8.72
C ILE A 380 -11.98 12.92 8.48
N GLU A 381 -12.69 13.42 7.47
CA GLU A 381 -14.09 13.07 7.19
C GLU A 381 -14.28 11.67 6.62
N ARG A 382 -13.30 11.15 5.87
CA ARG A 382 -13.48 9.91 5.10
C ARG A 382 -12.56 8.77 5.51
N TYR A 383 -11.39 9.06 6.08
CA TYR A 383 -10.31 8.10 6.29
C TYR A 383 -9.74 8.09 7.70
N ALA A 384 -10.32 8.85 8.65
CA ALA A 384 -9.85 8.84 10.03
C ALA A 384 -10.00 7.44 10.65
N LEU A 385 -8.90 6.93 11.21
CA LEU A 385 -8.87 5.64 11.89
C LEU A 385 -9.88 5.58 13.03
N ALA A 386 -10.07 6.70 13.74
CA ALA A 386 -11.03 6.80 14.85
C ALA A 386 -12.47 6.46 14.43
N ASP A 387 -12.85 6.77 13.17
CA ASP A 387 -14.19 6.52 12.64
C ASP A 387 -14.28 5.18 11.89
N LEU A 388 -13.18 4.71 11.32
CA LEU A 388 -13.16 3.49 10.51
C LEU A 388 -12.90 2.23 11.35
N LEU A 389 -12.08 2.32 12.38
CA LEU A 389 -11.78 1.19 13.28
C LEU A 389 -13.05 0.60 13.93
N PRO A 390 -13.99 1.42 14.50
CA PRO A 390 -15.25 0.89 15.00
C PRO A 390 -16.08 0.13 13.95
N LYS A 391 -16.06 0.57 12.68
CA LYS A 391 -16.76 -0.10 11.59
C LYS A 391 -16.13 -1.46 11.24
N HIS A 392 -14.80 -1.55 11.23
CA HIS A 392 -14.10 -2.83 11.08
C HIS A 392 -14.44 -3.80 12.22
N LEU A 393 -14.41 -3.31 13.46
CA LEU A 393 -14.74 -4.11 14.64
C LEU A 393 -16.20 -4.59 14.61
N GLN A 394 -17.13 -3.72 14.20
CA GLN A 394 -18.53 -4.07 14.08
C GLN A 394 -18.76 -5.12 12.99
N MET A 395 -18.12 -4.99 11.82
CA MET A 395 -18.16 -6.00 10.76
C MET A 395 -17.72 -7.38 11.26
N ILE A 396 -16.66 -7.44 12.04
CA ILE A 396 -16.13 -8.69 12.61
C ILE A 396 -17.12 -9.29 13.63
N LYS A 397 -17.71 -8.44 14.48
CA LYS A 397 -18.71 -8.88 15.47
C LYS A 397 -20.00 -9.38 14.83
N ASP A 398 -20.50 -8.67 13.80
CA ASP A 398 -21.76 -9.02 13.13
C ASP A 398 -21.71 -10.37 12.41
N ILE A 399 -20.55 -10.78 11.94
CA ILE A 399 -20.40 -12.05 11.24
C ILE A 399 -19.97 -13.19 12.17
N GLY A 400 -19.34 -12.88 13.30
CA GLY A 400 -18.86 -13.86 14.30
C GLY A 400 -19.92 -14.27 15.34
N ASN A 401 -21.07 -13.58 15.36
CA ASN A 401 -22.24 -13.93 16.17
C ASN A 401 -23.31 -14.63 15.33
#